data_477e02ae7c667d72f75949c45a366361
#
_entry.id   477e02ae7c667d72f75949c45a366361
#
_cell.length_a   1.000
_cell.length_b   1.000
_cell.length_c   1.000
_cell.angle_alpha   90.00
_cell.angle_beta   90.00
_cell.angle_gamma   90.00
#
_symmetry.space_group_name_H-M   'P 1'
#
loop_
_entity.id
_entity.type
_entity.pdbx_description
1 polymer ?
#
loop_
_entity_poly.entity_id
_entity_poly.type
_entity_poly.pdbx_seq_one_letter_code
_entity_poly.pdbx_strand_id
1 'polypeptide(L)'
;MLLHTFEAEGKSVCLFPGRQPDAPVLYLNTFPGEGERVLRALRETGCADFSLVAVSNLDWNCDMAPWDAPPAFARSGPFTGGAQEYLGLLTQKIIPLAEGQLASAPRWRGIAGYS
;
A
#
# COMPACT_ATOMS: atom_id res chain seq x y z
N MET A 1 -16.19 -7.57 -8.66
CA MET A 1 -14.95 -6.78 -8.47
C MET A 1 -13.77 -7.62 -8.91
N LEU A 2 -12.94 -7.07 -9.79
CA LEU A 2 -11.72 -7.72 -10.20
C LEU A 2 -10.60 -7.41 -9.20
N LEU A 3 -10.01 -8.47 -8.64
CA LEU A 3 -8.89 -8.37 -7.73
C LEU A 3 -7.63 -8.81 -8.46
N HIS A 4 -6.61 -7.98 -8.46
CA HIS A 4 -5.29 -8.31 -8.99
C HIS A 4 -4.31 -8.42 -7.84
N THR A 5 -3.55 -9.51 -7.80
CA THR A 5 -2.52 -9.72 -6.78
C THR A 5 -1.17 -9.98 -7.45
N PHE A 6 -0.11 -9.42 -6.86
CA PHE A 6 1.24 -9.69 -7.31
C PHE A 6 2.22 -9.47 -6.16
N GLU A 7 3.46 -9.87 -6.37
CA GLU A 7 4.54 -9.64 -5.42
C GLU A 7 5.61 -8.74 -6.01
N ALA A 8 6.21 -7.91 -5.17
CA ALA A 8 7.31 -7.04 -5.54
C ALA A 8 8.35 -7.08 -4.41
N GLU A 9 9.48 -7.73 -4.67
CA GLU A 9 10.60 -7.86 -3.74
C GLU A 9 10.15 -8.28 -2.34
N GLY A 10 9.35 -9.35 -2.27
CA GLY A 10 8.85 -9.92 -1.04
C GLY A 10 7.60 -9.26 -0.47
N LYS A 11 7.20 -8.10 -1.00
CA LYS A 11 5.95 -7.45 -0.58
C LYS A 11 4.78 -8.04 -1.35
N SER A 12 3.65 -8.19 -0.69
CA SER A 12 2.41 -8.64 -1.31
C SER A 12 1.56 -7.43 -1.66
N VAL A 13 1.05 -7.39 -2.89
CA VAL A 13 0.27 -6.26 -3.37
C VAL A 13 -1.07 -6.76 -3.89
N CYS A 14 -2.15 -6.14 -3.42
CA CYS A 14 -3.51 -6.43 -3.87
C CYS A 14 -4.13 -5.17 -4.44
N LEU A 15 -4.59 -5.23 -5.68
CA LEU A 15 -5.28 -4.12 -6.33
C LEU A 15 -6.78 -4.40 -6.36
N PHE A 16 -7.55 -3.48 -5.81
CA PHE A 16 -9.02 -3.48 -5.87
C PHE A 16 -9.44 -2.31 -6.74
N PRO A 17 -9.77 -2.54 -8.02
CA PRO A 17 -10.11 -1.44 -8.93
C PRO A 17 -11.40 -0.74 -8.54
N GLY A 18 -11.44 0.58 -8.72
CA GLY A 18 -12.66 1.34 -8.63
C GLY A 18 -13.56 1.13 -9.83
N ARG A 19 -14.69 1.83 -9.85
CA ARG A 19 -15.68 1.71 -10.95
C ARG A 19 -15.26 2.50 -12.18
N GLN A 20 -14.70 3.69 -11.97
CA GLN A 20 -14.27 4.55 -13.07
C GLN A 20 -12.84 4.21 -13.47
N PRO A 21 -12.52 4.24 -14.78
CA PRO A 21 -11.16 3.89 -15.24
C PRO A 21 -10.08 4.83 -14.70
N ASP A 22 -10.41 6.10 -14.47
CA ASP A 22 -9.49 7.12 -13.98
C ASP A 22 -9.68 7.42 -12.49
N ALA A 23 -10.33 6.54 -11.75
CA ALA A 23 -10.55 6.73 -10.31
C ALA A 23 -9.23 7.00 -9.59
N PRO A 24 -9.23 7.85 -8.56
CA PRO A 24 -8.04 8.03 -7.74
C PRO A 24 -7.56 6.70 -7.16
N VAL A 25 -6.26 6.55 -6.99
CA VAL A 25 -5.67 5.35 -6.39
C VAL A 25 -5.14 5.68 -5.01
N LEU A 26 -5.58 4.91 -4.04
CA LEU A 26 -5.09 4.99 -2.66
C LEU A 26 -4.13 3.83 -2.41
N TYR A 27 -2.89 4.15 -2.08
CA TYR A 27 -1.87 3.18 -1.71
C TYR A 27 -1.85 3.03 -0.19
N LEU A 28 -2.24 1.86 0.29
CA LEU A 28 -2.36 1.57 1.71
C LEU A 28 -1.27 0.61 2.15
N ASN A 29 -0.44 1.03 3.10
CA ASN A 29 0.52 0.16 3.76
C ASN A 29 -0.20 -0.51 4.93
N THR A 30 -0.28 -1.83 4.90
CA THR A 30 -1.16 -2.55 5.81
C THR A 30 -0.62 -3.94 6.18
N PHE A 31 -1.41 -4.70 6.91
CA PHE A 31 -1.10 -6.08 7.27
C PHE A 31 -1.77 -7.05 6.31
N PRO A 32 -1.28 -8.29 6.19
CA PRO A 32 -1.89 -9.28 5.31
C PRO A 32 -3.38 -9.46 5.61
N GLY A 33 -4.19 -9.44 4.56
CA GLY A 33 -5.63 -9.63 4.67
C GLY A 33 -6.44 -8.42 5.12
N GLU A 34 -5.80 -7.33 5.51
CA GLU A 34 -6.51 -6.15 6.03
C GLU A 34 -7.02 -5.23 4.91
N GLY A 35 -6.43 -5.30 3.72
CA GLY A 35 -6.82 -4.41 2.61
C GLY A 35 -8.29 -4.50 2.26
N GLU A 36 -8.84 -5.70 2.19
CA GLU A 36 -10.26 -5.90 1.89
C GLU A 36 -11.16 -5.32 2.97
N ARG A 37 -10.77 -5.45 4.24
CA ARG A 37 -11.53 -4.89 5.36
C ARG A 37 -11.56 -3.36 5.29
N VAL A 38 -10.44 -2.74 5.00
CA VAL A 38 -10.35 -1.29 4.84
C VAL A 38 -11.19 -0.84 3.66
N LEU A 39 -11.10 -1.53 2.53
CA LEU A 39 -11.90 -1.23 1.35
C LEU A 39 -13.39 -1.25 1.68
N ARG A 40 -13.84 -2.30 2.35
CA ARG A 40 -15.24 -2.45 2.71
C ARG A 40 -15.71 -1.35 3.65
N ALA A 41 -14.89 -1.05 4.67
CA ALA A 41 -15.21 0.01 5.62
C ALA A 41 -15.31 1.38 4.94
N LEU A 42 -14.38 1.68 4.04
CA LEU A 42 -14.41 2.95 3.31
C LEU A 42 -15.63 3.05 2.41
N ARG A 43 -15.99 1.97 1.72
CA ARG A 43 -17.18 1.96 0.85
C ARG A 43 -18.47 2.14 1.63
N GLU A 44 -18.54 1.63 2.85
CA GLU A 44 -19.70 1.80 3.72
C GLU A 44 -19.90 3.26 4.15
N THR A 45 -18.87 4.08 4.10
CA THR A 45 -19.01 5.52 4.40
C THR A 45 -19.68 6.30 3.29
N GLY A 46 -19.87 5.71 2.11
CA GLY A 46 -20.42 6.41 0.95
C GLY A 46 -19.42 7.36 0.30
N CYS A 47 -18.13 7.16 0.48
CA CYS A 47 -17.11 8.01 -0.12
C CYS A 47 -17.10 7.90 -1.65
N ALA A 48 -16.43 8.84 -2.30
CA ALA A 48 -16.27 8.85 -3.74
C ALA A 48 -15.52 7.62 -4.23
N ASP A 49 -15.68 7.28 -5.50
CA ASP A 49 -15.04 6.14 -6.12
C ASP A 49 -13.52 6.23 -6.05
N PHE A 50 -12.86 5.12 -5.80
CA PHE A 50 -11.41 5.02 -5.75
C PHE A 50 -10.97 3.58 -6.01
N SER A 51 -9.71 3.43 -6.44
CA SER A 51 -9.03 2.13 -6.47
C SER A 51 -8.14 2.03 -5.25
N LEU A 52 -8.07 0.84 -4.64
CA LEU A 52 -7.22 0.59 -3.48
C LEU A 52 -6.08 -0.34 -3.87
N VAL A 53 -4.86 0.05 -3.54
CA VAL A 53 -3.68 -0.81 -3.65
C VAL A 53 -3.18 -1.06 -2.23
N ALA A 54 -3.38 -2.28 -1.75
CA ALA A 54 -2.95 -2.67 -0.41
C ALA A 54 -1.60 -3.37 -0.50
N VAL A 55 -0.60 -2.82 0.17
CA VAL A 55 0.73 -3.39 0.26
C VAL A 55 0.91 -3.98 1.64
N SER A 56 1.27 -5.25 1.69
CA SER A 56 1.46 -5.98 2.95
C SER A 56 2.77 -6.78 2.91
N ASN A 57 2.98 -7.58 3.94
CA ASN A 57 4.22 -8.29 4.17
C ASN A 57 5.41 -7.32 4.30
N LEU A 58 5.15 -6.24 5.03
CA LEU A 58 6.13 -5.19 5.28
C LEU A 58 6.98 -5.53 6.50
N ASP A 59 8.23 -5.13 6.45
CA ASP A 59 9.08 -5.08 7.65
C ASP A 59 8.97 -3.67 8.24
N TRP A 60 8.03 -3.48 9.15
CA TRP A 60 7.68 -2.15 9.67
C TRP A 60 8.88 -1.43 10.28
N ASN A 61 9.74 -2.16 11.00
CA ASN A 61 10.90 -1.54 11.64
C ASN A 61 11.99 -1.11 10.64
N CYS A 62 11.94 -1.67 9.44
CA CYS A 62 12.84 -1.30 8.34
C CYS A 62 12.14 -0.35 7.37
N ASP A 63 11.04 -0.81 6.78
CA ASP A 63 10.39 -0.13 5.65
C ASP A 63 9.79 1.23 6.03
N MET A 64 9.41 1.39 7.29
CA MET A 64 8.77 2.64 7.78
C MET A 64 9.72 3.49 8.62
N ALA A 65 10.97 3.08 8.78
CA ALA A 65 11.96 3.82 9.55
C ALA A 65 12.87 4.64 8.64
N PRO A 66 12.94 5.96 8.81
CA PRO A 66 13.79 6.81 7.96
C PRO A 66 15.29 6.68 8.28
N TRP A 67 15.62 6.20 9.47
CA TRP A 67 17.00 5.99 9.91
C TRP A 67 17.06 4.86 10.93
N ASP A 68 18.27 4.41 11.24
CA ASP A 68 18.47 3.40 12.28
C ASP A 68 18.19 4.00 13.64
N ALA A 69 17.54 3.23 14.50
CA ALA A 69 17.21 3.66 15.86
C ALA A 69 17.07 2.44 16.79
N PRO A 70 17.27 2.63 18.11
CA PRO A 70 17.06 1.54 19.07
C PRO A 70 15.58 1.18 19.17
N PRO A 71 15.25 -0.03 19.69
CA PRO A 71 13.85 -0.45 19.83
C PRO A 71 13.07 0.51 20.73
N ALA A 72 11.80 0.76 20.33
CA ALA A 72 10.90 1.59 21.13
C ALA A 72 10.38 0.85 22.35
N PHE A 73 10.28 -0.49 22.26
CA PHE A 73 9.81 -1.35 23.35
C PHE A 73 10.78 -2.53 23.53
N ALA A 74 10.79 -3.10 24.73
CA ALA A 74 11.73 -4.17 25.09
C ALA A 74 11.65 -5.38 24.15
N ARG A 75 10.50 -5.65 23.55
CA ARG A 75 10.29 -6.82 22.67
C ARG A 75 10.26 -6.48 21.20
N SER A 76 10.26 -5.21 20.84
CA SER A 76 10.37 -4.82 19.44
C SER A 76 11.83 -4.86 19.01
N GLY A 77 12.10 -5.22 17.75
CA GLY A 77 13.44 -5.16 17.22
C GLY A 77 13.89 -3.71 17.01
N PRO A 78 15.19 -3.52 16.71
CA PRO A 78 15.67 -2.19 16.37
C PRO A 78 15.07 -1.71 15.07
N PHE A 79 15.02 -0.39 14.89
CA PHE A 79 14.65 0.21 13.62
C PHE A 79 15.88 0.22 12.70
N THR A 80 15.68 -0.23 11.45
CA THR A 80 16.72 -0.20 10.44
C THR A 80 16.24 0.66 9.30
N GLY A 81 16.90 1.75 9.03
CA GLY A 81 16.42 2.85 8.19
C GLY A 81 16.25 2.51 6.71
N GLY A 82 15.25 1.68 6.38
CA GLY A 82 14.96 1.24 5.02
C GLY A 82 13.83 1.99 4.32
N ALA A 83 13.30 3.06 4.92
CA ALA A 83 12.15 3.76 4.34
C ALA A 83 12.44 4.33 2.95
N GLN A 84 13.63 4.82 2.70
CA GLN A 84 13.99 5.36 1.40
C GLN A 84 14.03 4.26 0.33
N GLU A 85 14.54 3.09 0.68
CA GLU A 85 14.55 1.95 -0.23
C GLU A 85 13.12 1.48 -0.52
N TYR A 86 12.26 1.42 0.51
CA TYR A 86 10.86 1.08 0.32
C TYR A 86 10.15 2.11 -0.55
N LEU A 87 10.41 3.39 -0.34
CA LEU A 87 9.85 4.45 -1.18
C LEU A 87 10.26 4.28 -2.64
N GLY A 88 11.52 3.92 -2.88
CA GLY A 88 12.00 3.61 -4.23
C GLY A 88 11.28 2.41 -4.84
N LEU A 89 11.08 1.35 -4.07
CA LEU A 89 10.31 0.18 -4.52
C LEU A 89 8.86 0.57 -4.85
N LEU A 90 8.23 1.35 -3.97
CA LEU A 90 6.85 1.80 -4.16
C LEU A 90 6.72 2.63 -5.45
N THR A 91 7.58 3.63 -5.63
CA THR A 91 7.45 4.55 -6.75
C THR A 91 7.91 3.96 -8.08
N GLN A 92 8.93 3.10 -8.07
CA GLN A 92 9.54 2.59 -9.30
C GLN A 92 8.99 1.24 -9.75
N LYS A 93 8.42 0.45 -8.84
CA LYS A 93 7.89 -0.89 -9.18
C LYS A 93 6.42 -1.05 -8.84
N ILE A 94 6.02 -0.81 -7.60
CA ILE A 94 4.66 -1.11 -7.16
C ILE A 94 3.64 -0.23 -7.88
N ILE A 95 3.85 1.07 -7.91
CA ILE A 95 2.94 2.00 -8.60
C ILE A 95 2.82 1.67 -10.09
N PRO A 96 3.93 1.54 -10.85
CA PRO A 96 3.79 1.19 -12.27
C PRO A 96 3.10 -0.14 -12.50
N LEU A 97 3.41 -1.17 -11.72
CA LEU A 97 2.80 -2.49 -11.88
C LEU A 97 1.30 -2.45 -11.55
N ALA A 98 0.93 -1.79 -10.46
CA ALA A 98 -0.47 -1.68 -10.07
C ALA A 98 -1.26 -0.86 -11.09
N GLU A 99 -0.76 0.29 -11.49
CA GLU A 99 -1.46 1.16 -12.43
C GLU A 99 -1.48 0.62 -13.84
N GLY A 100 -0.52 -0.25 -14.18
CA GLY A 100 -0.54 -0.99 -15.44
C GLY A 100 -1.72 -1.94 -15.57
N GLN A 101 -2.36 -2.32 -14.47
CA GLN A 101 -3.57 -3.15 -14.47
C GLN A 101 -4.85 -2.33 -14.66
N LEU A 102 -4.76 -1.01 -14.59
CA LEU A 102 -5.91 -0.12 -14.72
C LEU A 102 -6.09 0.30 -16.18
N ALA A 103 -7.33 0.64 -16.55
CA ALA A 103 -7.65 1.04 -17.91
C ALA A 103 -7.09 2.41 -18.29
N SER A 104 -6.90 3.29 -17.32
CA SER A 104 -6.30 4.60 -17.55
C SER A 104 -5.55 5.09 -16.32
N ALA A 105 -4.78 6.16 -16.48
CA ALA A 105 -4.05 6.77 -15.37
C ALA A 105 -5.03 7.34 -14.33
N PRO A 106 -4.70 7.23 -13.03
CA PRO A 106 -5.56 7.81 -12.01
C PRO A 106 -5.53 9.34 -12.05
N ARG A 107 -6.64 9.96 -11.63
CA ARG A 107 -6.72 11.42 -11.55
C ARG A 107 -5.77 11.98 -10.50
N TRP A 108 -5.58 11.26 -9.40
CA TRP A 108 -4.60 11.57 -8.36
C TRP A 108 -4.29 10.32 -7.56
N ARG A 109 -3.25 10.39 -6.77
CA ARG A 109 -2.80 9.30 -5.90
C ARG A 109 -2.76 9.76 -4.46
N GLY A 110 -3.08 8.85 -3.56
CA GLY A 110 -2.94 9.07 -2.14
C GLY A 110 -2.15 7.93 -1.50
N ILE A 111 -1.54 8.20 -0.37
CA ILE A 111 -0.86 7.18 0.41
C ILE A 111 -1.41 7.20 1.83
N ALA A 112 -1.59 6.02 2.41
CA ALA A 112 -2.12 5.87 3.75
C ALA A 112 -1.43 4.73 4.48
N GLY A 113 -1.49 4.80 5.78
CA GLY A 113 -1.00 3.77 6.67
C GLY A 113 -1.61 3.97 8.04
N TYR A 114 -1.39 2.99 8.92
CA TYR A 114 -1.86 3.07 10.29
C TYR A 114 -0.98 2.22 11.20
N SER A 115 -1.02 2.55 12.50
CA SER A 115 -0.25 1.95 13.58
C SER A 115 1.14 2.58 13.74
#